data_2dd65b821b8aafa0b7d5a11adc01dcca
#
_entry.id   2dd65b821b8aafa0b7d5a11adc01dcca
#
_cell.length_a   1.000
_cell.length_b   1.000
_cell.length_c   1.000
_cell.angle_alpha   90.00
_cell.angle_beta   90.00
_cell.angle_gamma   90.00
#
_symmetry.space_group_name_H-M   'P 1'
#
loop_
_entity.id
_entity.type
_entity.pdbx_description
1 polymer ?
#
loop_
_entity_poly.entity_id
_entity_poly.type
_entity_poly.pdbx_seq_one_letter_code
_entity_poly.pdbx_strand_id
1 'polypeptide(L)'
;MILAYIQTSIMSRRCMGEEVLLVENIQIDDTSPPGGLVSIWTLNRPNKLNSLNSESHKALKEACEMAESNDLIRVIVIRGASPIPPLEGKRAKPASFAAGADISEFLGKNSDDVRDFFEDNAWERVWKLS
;
A
#
# COMPACT_ATOMS: atom_id res chain seq x y z
N MET A 1 18.97 -27.57 -8.51
CA MET A 1 18.98 -26.14 -8.86
C MET A 1 17.58 -25.79 -9.36
N ILE A 2 16.74 -25.26 -8.47
CA ILE A 2 15.33 -24.97 -8.77
C ILE A 2 15.29 -23.50 -9.16
N LEU A 3 15.01 -23.23 -10.45
CA LEU A 3 14.73 -21.88 -10.92
C LEU A 3 13.32 -21.50 -10.46
N ALA A 4 13.22 -20.62 -9.49
CA ALA A 4 11.97 -19.98 -9.13
C ALA A 4 11.53 -19.08 -10.27
N TYR A 5 10.47 -19.46 -10.96
CA TYR A 5 9.87 -18.65 -12.03
C TYR A 5 8.99 -17.59 -11.34
N ILE A 6 9.52 -16.39 -11.18
CA ILE A 6 8.74 -15.25 -10.70
C ILE A 6 7.89 -14.76 -11.86
N GLN A 7 6.64 -15.19 -11.90
CA GLN A 7 5.67 -14.67 -12.85
C GLN A 7 5.03 -13.42 -12.23
N THR A 8 5.64 -12.26 -12.45
CA THR A 8 5.06 -10.96 -12.11
C THR A 8 3.90 -10.69 -13.05
N SER A 9 2.69 -10.96 -12.57
CA SER A 9 1.48 -10.49 -13.25
C SER A 9 1.29 -9.02 -12.90
N ILE A 10 1.80 -8.14 -13.77
CA ILE A 10 1.55 -6.71 -13.70
C ILE A 10 0.14 -6.48 -14.21
N MET A 11 -0.84 -6.42 -13.30
CA MET A 11 -2.17 -5.94 -13.65
C MET A 11 -2.20 -4.42 -13.72
N SER A 12 -2.44 -3.97 -14.95
CA SER A 12 -3.00 -2.68 -15.34
C SER A 12 -2.19 -1.42 -15.01
N ARG A 13 -1.43 -0.99 -16.01
CA ARG A 13 -1.01 0.41 -16.14
C ARG A 13 -2.23 1.29 -16.34
N ARG A 14 -2.63 2.03 -15.32
CA ARG A 14 -3.37 3.28 -15.49
C ARG A 14 -2.36 4.42 -15.55
N CYS A 15 -2.43 5.18 -16.64
CA CYS A 15 -1.54 6.28 -16.97
C CYS A 15 -1.55 7.41 -15.94
N MET A 16 -0.32 7.97 -15.69
CA MET A 16 -0.05 9.34 -15.29
C MET A 16 -0.53 9.80 -13.90
N GLY A 17 0.06 9.23 -12.89
CA GLY A 17 0.16 9.65 -11.50
C GLY A 17 1.07 8.66 -10.79
N GLU A 18 1.96 9.07 -9.92
CA GLU A 18 2.68 8.12 -9.07
C GLU A 18 1.65 7.36 -8.24
N GLU A 19 1.51 6.06 -8.49
CA GLU A 19 0.59 5.23 -7.70
C GLU A 19 0.97 5.32 -6.23
N VAL A 20 0.03 5.73 -5.38
CA VAL A 20 0.24 5.92 -3.93
C VAL A 20 0.32 4.60 -3.18
N LEU A 21 -0.16 3.51 -3.79
CA LEU A 21 -0.10 2.14 -3.30
C LEU A 21 0.32 1.20 -4.43
N LEU A 22 1.37 0.43 -4.21
CA LEU A 22 1.79 -0.63 -5.14
C LEU A 22 1.34 -1.97 -4.57
N VAL A 23 0.67 -2.78 -5.38
CA VAL A 23 0.23 -4.13 -5.00
C VAL A 23 0.96 -5.15 -5.86
N GLU A 24 1.66 -6.08 -5.20
CA GLU A 24 2.41 -7.17 -5.81
C GLU A 24 1.96 -8.49 -5.20
N ASN A 25 1.64 -9.47 -6.04
CA ASN A 25 1.27 -10.81 -5.60
C ASN A 25 2.41 -11.78 -5.94
N ILE A 26 2.88 -12.49 -4.93
CA ILE A 26 3.94 -13.48 -5.03
C ILE A 26 3.32 -14.85 -4.79
N GLN A 27 3.54 -15.78 -5.72
CA GLN A 27 3.08 -17.15 -5.55
C GLN A 27 3.93 -17.88 -4.52
N ILE A 28 3.27 -18.59 -3.61
CA ILE A 28 3.93 -19.49 -2.68
C ILE A 28 4.08 -20.82 -3.41
N ASP A 29 5.33 -21.21 -3.68
CA ASP A 29 5.65 -22.55 -4.19
C ASP A 29 5.46 -23.54 -3.05
N ASP A 30 4.30 -24.18 -3.02
CA ASP A 30 4.07 -25.33 -2.16
C ASP A 30 3.56 -26.49 -3.00
N THR A 31 4.18 -27.63 -2.83
CA THR A 31 3.93 -28.81 -3.62
C THR A 31 2.68 -29.57 -3.21
N SER A 32 1.96 -29.12 -2.14
CA SER A 32 0.71 -29.79 -1.71
C SER A 32 0.09 -29.11 -0.47
N PRO A 33 -1.15 -28.69 -0.50
CA PRO A 33 -2.10 -28.41 -1.59
C PRO A 33 -1.77 -27.14 -2.36
N PRO A 34 -2.53 -26.76 -3.41
CA PRO A 34 -2.14 -25.67 -4.31
C PRO A 34 -1.74 -24.42 -3.54
N GLY A 35 -0.54 -23.94 -3.82
CA GLY A 35 0.06 -22.79 -3.16
C GLY A 35 -0.85 -21.56 -3.21
N GLY A 36 -0.75 -20.74 -2.19
CA GLY A 36 -1.47 -19.49 -2.11
C GLY A 36 -0.63 -18.32 -2.65
N LEU A 37 -1.16 -17.11 -2.48
CA LEU A 37 -0.47 -15.87 -2.79
C LEU A 37 -0.11 -15.12 -1.50
N VAL A 38 1.07 -14.52 -1.49
CA VAL A 38 1.42 -13.42 -0.59
C VAL A 38 1.19 -12.12 -1.36
N SER A 39 0.30 -11.28 -0.87
CA SER A 39 0.06 -9.95 -1.44
C SER A 39 0.87 -8.91 -0.68
N ILE A 40 1.77 -8.22 -1.37
CA ILE A 40 2.62 -7.17 -0.77
C ILE A 40 2.06 -5.82 -1.20
N TRP A 41 1.65 -5.02 -0.22
CA TRP A 41 1.12 -3.67 -0.41
C TRP A 41 2.14 -2.65 0.06
N THR A 42 2.67 -1.88 -0.87
CA THR A 42 3.69 -0.87 -0.58
C THR A 42 3.07 0.52 -0.62
N LEU A 43 2.98 1.19 0.53
CA LEU A 43 2.63 2.60 0.62
C LEU A 43 3.72 3.41 -0.09
N ASN A 44 3.38 4.09 -1.19
CA ASN A 44 4.36 4.64 -2.13
C ASN A 44 4.31 6.17 -2.19
N ARG A 45 4.54 6.80 -1.05
CA ARG A 45 4.72 8.25 -0.93
C ARG A 45 6.00 8.59 -0.15
N PRO A 46 7.18 8.08 -0.58
CA PRO A 46 8.43 8.22 0.18
C PRO A 46 8.86 9.68 0.40
N ASN A 47 8.49 10.59 -0.50
CA ASN A 47 8.71 12.04 -0.35
C ASN A 47 7.94 12.65 0.83
N LYS A 48 6.87 12.01 1.27
CA LYS A 48 6.00 12.40 2.38
C LYS A 48 6.09 11.42 3.55
N LEU A 49 7.20 10.67 3.65
CA LEU A 49 7.38 9.62 4.66
C LEU A 49 6.21 8.62 4.69
N ASN A 50 5.65 8.32 3.53
CA ASN A 50 4.49 7.45 3.34
C ASN A 50 3.25 7.85 4.17
N SER A 51 3.09 9.17 4.43
CA SER A 51 1.87 9.67 5.08
C SER A 51 0.64 9.40 4.21
N LEU A 52 -0.47 9.12 4.88
CA LEU A 52 -1.72 8.70 4.26
C LEU A 52 -2.59 9.92 3.93
N ASN A 53 -2.88 10.08 2.67
CA ASN A 53 -3.84 11.03 2.15
C ASN A 53 -5.14 10.32 1.73
N SER A 54 -6.14 11.07 1.30
CA SER A 54 -7.42 10.53 0.83
C SER A 54 -7.25 9.51 -0.30
N GLU A 55 -6.30 9.73 -1.21
CA GLU A 55 -6.00 8.81 -2.30
C GLU A 55 -5.39 7.49 -1.78
N SER A 56 -4.50 7.56 -0.77
CA SER A 56 -3.95 6.38 -0.11
C SER A 56 -5.03 5.55 0.58
N HIS A 57 -5.98 6.20 1.26
CA HIS A 57 -7.11 5.51 1.89
C HIS A 57 -8.01 4.84 0.85
N LYS A 58 -8.30 5.52 -0.25
CA LYS A 58 -9.08 4.95 -1.36
C LYS A 58 -8.37 3.73 -1.96
N ALA A 59 -7.08 3.83 -2.27
CA ALA A 59 -6.31 2.73 -2.85
C ALA A 59 -6.22 1.52 -1.90
N LEU A 60 -6.08 1.74 -0.59
CA LEU A 60 -6.12 0.67 0.40
C LEU A 60 -7.48 -0.03 0.47
N LYS A 61 -8.59 0.72 0.39
CA LYS A 61 -9.93 0.13 0.35
C LYS A 61 -10.13 -0.73 -0.90
N GLU A 62 -9.72 -0.25 -2.06
CA GLU A 62 -9.76 -1.00 -3.31
C GLU A 62 -8.90 -2.28 -3.23
N ALA A 63 -7.71 -2.19 -2.62
CA ALA A 63 -6.86 -3.36 -2.40
C ALA A 63 -7.51 -4.39 -1.46
N CYS A 64 -8.21 -3.94 -0.41
CA CYS A 64 -8.99 -4.82 0.46
C CYS A 64 -10.08 -5.56 -0.32
N GLU A 65 -10.85 -4.87 -1.15
CA GLU A 65 -11.91 -5.46 -1.97
C GLU A 65 -11.37 -6.52 -2.94
N MET A 66 -10.21 -6.24 -3.57
CA MET A 66 -9.54 -7.22 -4.42
C MET A 66 -9.05 -8.44 -3.63
N ALA A 67 -8.53 -8.23 -2.42
CA ALA A 67 -8.07 -9.31 -1.58
C ALA A 67 -9.22 -10.19 -1.09
N GLU A 68 -10.34 -9.60 -0.66
CA GLU A 68 -11.56 -10.30 -0.24
C GLU A 68 -12.15 -11.17 -1.37
N SER A 69 -11.98 -10.74 -2.63
CA SER A 69 -12.48 -11.47 -3.80
C SER A 69 -11.53 -12.55 -4.31
N ASN A 70 -10.35 -12.73 -3.71
CA ASN A 70 -9.33 -13.66 -4.17
C ASN A 70 -8.94 -14.67 -3.10
N ASP A 71 -9.59 -15.83 -3.12
CA ASP A 71 -9.37 -16.93 -2.16
C ASP A 71 -7.94 -17.51 -2.17
N LEU A 72 -7.11 -17.16 -3.15
CA LEU A 72 -5.72 -17.59 -3.20
C LEU A 72 -4.82 -16.75 -2.29
N ILE A 73 -5.21 -15.54 -1.92
CA ILE A 73 -4.42 -14.70 -1.02
C ILE A 73 -4.47 -15.28 0.39
N ARG A 74 -3.30 -15.69 0.91
CA ARG A 74 -3.15 -16.29 2.25
C ARG A 74 -2.55 -15.32 3.25
N VAL A 75 -1.75 -14.38 2.77
CA VAL A 75 -1.04 -13.41 3.60
C VAL A 75 -1.01 -12.06 2.88
N ILE A 76 -1.25 -11.01 3.62
CA ILE A 76 -1.05 -9.63 3.16
C ILE A 76 0.08 -9.03 3.99
N VAL A 77 1.07 -8.47 3.31
CA VAL A 77 2.19 -7.73 3.91
C VAL A 77 2.07 -6.27 3.50
N ILE A 78 1.89 -5.38 4.46
CA ILE A 78 1.85 -3.94 4.21
C ILE A 78 3.18 -3.34 4.63
N ARG A 79 3.80 -2.57 3.74
CA ARG A 79 5.08 -1.90 3.98
C ARG A 79 5.10 -0.47 3.45
N GLY A 80 6.04 0.34 3.95
CA GLY A 80 6.34 1.64 3.36
C GLY A 80 7.43 1.54 2.29
N ALA A 81 7.31 2.33 1.23
CA ALA A 81 8.37 2.47 0.24
C ALA A 81 9.65 3.03 0.88
N SER A 82 10.80 2.58 0.36
CA SER A 82 12.10 3.07 0.80
C SER A 82 12.26 4.57 0.56
N PRO A 83 13.01 5.27 1.42
CA PRO A 83 13.27 6.70 1.21
C PRO A 83 13.98 6.94 -0.12
N ILE A 84 13.65 8.06 -0.76
CA ILE A 84 14.36 8.49 -1.97
C ILE A 84 15.76 8.93 -1.57
N PRO A 85 16.80 8.52 -2.32
CA PRO A 85 18.16 8.99 -2.10
C PRO A 85 18.23 10.53 -2.08
N PRO A 86 18.95 11.13 -1.15
CA PRO A 86 19.04 12.58 -1.07
C PRO A 86 19.78 13.15 -2.28
N LEU A 87 19.38 14.35 -2.71
CA LEU A 87 20.19 15.14 -3.62
C LEU A 87 21.51 15.51 -2.95
N GLU A 88 22.54 15.74 -3.76
CA GLU A 88 23.87 16.13 -3.27
C GLU A 88 23.77 17.30 -2.27
N GLY A 89 24.45 17.16 -1.13
CA GLY A 89 24.42 18.13 -0.03
C GLY A 89 23.16 18.15 0.84
N LYS A 90 22.18 17.31 0.58
CA LYS A 90 20.97 17.19 1.42
C LYS A 90 21.02 15.95 2.30
N ARG A 91 20.39 16.05 3.48
CA ARG A 91 20.28 14.93 4.41
C ARG A 91 19.23 13.93 3.91
N ALA A 92 19.55 12.64 3.97
CA ALA A 92 18.59 11.57 3.70
C ALA A 92 17.39 11.64 4.65
N LYS A 93 16.18 11.38 4.12
CA LYS A 93 15.01 11.16 4.96
C LYS A 93 15.11 9.78 5.63
N PRO A 94 14.59 9.61 6.85
CA PRO A 94 14.56 8.29 7.49
C PRO A 94 13.59 7.37 6.74
N ALA A 95 13.81 6.06 6.86
CA ALA A 95 12.83 5.07 6.47
C ALA A 95 11.58 5.20 7.35
N SER A 96 10.41 5.10 6.76
CA SER A 96 9.14 5.18 7.47
C SER A 96 8.14 4.18 6.89
N PHE A 97 7.44 3.48 7.76
CA PHE A 97 6.27 2.71 7.33
C PHE A 97 5.18 3.67 6.84
N ALA A 98 4.69 4.52 7.72
CA ALA A 98 3.76 5.62 7.46
C ALA A 98 3.94 6.67 8.57
N ALA A 99 4.03 7.94 8.21
CA ALA A 99 4.15 9.02 9.20
C ALA A 99 2.82 9.46 9.82
N GLY A 100 1.73 8.75 9.53
CA GLY A 100 0.38 9.10 9.94
C GLY A 100 -0.43 9.74 8.81
N ALA A 101 -1.48 10.49 9.16
CA ALA A 101 -2.28 11.23 8.18
C ALA A 101 -1.48 12.37 7.54
N ASP A 102 -1.75 12.65 6.27
CA ASP A 102 -1.17 13.81 5.60
C ASP A 102 -1.92 15.08 6.05
N ILE A 103 -1.35 15.76 7.04
CA ILE A 103 -1.96 16.97 7.61
C ILE A 103 -2.15 18.11 6.61
N SER A 104 -1.46 18.10 5.47
CA SER A 104 -1.66 19.11 4.44
C SER A 104 -3.05 19.07 3.81
N GLU A 105 -3.75 17.92 3.90
CA GLU A 105 -5.13 17.81 3.43
C GLU A 105 -6.16 18.48 4.35
N PHE A 106 -5.77 18.83 5.56
CA PHE A 106 -6.66 19.51 6.52
C PHE A 106 -6.61 21.03 6.43
N LEU A 107 -5.69 21.57 5.63
CA LEU A 107 -5.59 23.02 5.44
C LEU A 107 -6.88 23.55 4.79
N GLY A 108 -7.55 24.47 5.49
CA GLY A 108 -8.80 25.09 5.02
C GLY A 108 -10.06 24.23 5.19
N LYS A 109 -9.95 23.04 5.79
CA LYS A 109 -11.09 22.21 6.14
C LYS A 109 -11.67 22.62 7.50
N ASN A 110 -12.96 22.41 7.68
CA ASN A 110 -13.62 22.57 8.97
C ASN A 110 -13.48 21.29 9.83
N SER A 111 -13.96 21.33 11.08
CA SER A 111 -13.87 20.20 12.00
C SER A 111 -14.67 18.96 11.56
N ASP A 112 -15.76 19.15 10.84
CA ASP A 112 -16.61 18.06 10.38
C ASP A 112 -15.95 17.32 9.23
N ASP A 113 -15.38 18.04 8.24
CA ASP A 113 -14.60 17.46 7.14
C ASP A 113 -13.41 16.64 7.67
N VAL A 114 -12.74 17.14 8.73
CA VAL A 114 -11.62 16.44 9.34
C VAL A 114 -12.09 15.17 10.07
N ARG A 115 -13.22 15.23 10.75
CA ARG A 115 -13.84 14.07 11.41
C ARG A 115 -14.18 13.01 10.39
N ASP A 116 -14.86 13.36 9.31
CA ASP A 116 -15.26 12.44 8.24
C ASP A 116 -14.05 11.72 7.63
N PHE A 117 -12.93 12.42 7.46
CA PHE A 117 -11.68 11.82 7.02
C PHE A 117 -11.17 10.71 7.96
N PHE A 118 -11.27 10.91 9.27
CA PHE A 118 -10.84 9.91 10.24
C PHE A 118 -11.85 8.78 10.43
N GLU A 119 -13.15 9.06 10.28
CA GLU A 119 -14.21 8.05 10.37
C GLU A 119 -14.21 7.11 9.16
N ASP A 120 -13.95 7.64 7.96
CA ASP A 120 -13.87 6.86 6.71
C ASP A 120 -12.43 6.39 6.40
N ASN A 121 -11.70 5.94 7.40
CA ASN A 121 -10.32 5.46 7.21
C ASN A 121 -10.28 4.02 6.70
N ALA A 122 -9.22 3.69 5.94
CA ALA A 122 -9.05 2.36 5.36
C ALA A 122 -8.62 1.28 6.36
N TRP A 123 -8.09 1.67 7.54
CA TRP A 123 -7.54 0.71 8.48
C TRP A 123 -8.57 -0.21 9.09
N GLU A 124 -9.80 0.24 9.27
CA GLU A 124 -10.89 -0.62 9.70
C GLU A 124 -11.16 -1.75 8.70
N ARG A 125 -11.04 -1.46 7.40
CA ARG A 125 -11.19 -2.43 6.34
C ARG A 125 -10.03 -3.44 6.36
N VAL A 126 -8.80 -2.92 6.43
CA VAL A 126 -7.59 -3.76 6.56
C VAL A 126 -7.69 -4.69 7.77
N TRP A 127 -8.18 -4.17 8.90
CA TRP A 127 -8.32 -4.95 10.14
C TRP A 127 -9.35 -6.07 10.04
N LYS A 128 -10.32 -5.94 9.16
CA LYS A 128 -11.38 -6.94 8.92
C LYS A 128 -11.01 -8.02 7.91
N LEU A 129 -9.84 -7.93 7.29
CA LEU A 129 -9.33 -8.93 6.33
C LEU A 129 -8.83 -10.23 6.99
N SER A 130 -9.18 -10.54 8.19
CA SER A 130 -8.75 -11.74 8.93
C SER A 130 -9.71 -12.92 8.76
#